data_b6e6e85ee02207f4ad56ab8b9ae60255
#
_entry.id   b6e6e85ee02207f4ad56ab8b9ae60255
#
_cell.length_a   1.000
_cell.length_b   1.000
_cell.length_c   1.000
_cell.angle_alpha   90.00
_cell.angle_beta   90.00
_cell.angle_gamma   90.00
#
_symmetry.space_group_name_H-M   'P 1'
#
loop_
_entity.id
_entity.type
_entity.pdbx_description
1 polymer ?
#
loop_
_entity_poly.entity_id
_entity_poly.type
_entity_poly.pdbx_seq_one_letter_code
_entity_poly.pdbx_strand_id
1 'polypeptide(L)'
;MKRMFLCCTILLAFAVTVGAGTATAAKETINIMCWEGYSDKAFIADFKKMVKEKYKIDVEVKPSYATGQEDFYNAAKKGTADLISPPADMPKTPRFNVFKKGSILLSPLDMKNIPNAKHMLPFFTADKSLIEGGKRYGLPYNCGPYGLAYNTAVFKEAPKSWNVFWDKRYAGKYTINNNFHKVNIWITALTLGYKYDDLFNIDRLDRKKIQPKLNELVKGAKSLWDGEANADEFPKLSLATTWGFSVVKANQKGGHWKLASPKEGGSAWIDYWCITHAAKGMKKKLCEEWINMHLSPRYQAAVVKQQGVSPVIDNVGNLVTPEEKVLFHVGNNDYFKTVAIWRVMSEKTEKAFGEMWEEAKKLRKK
;
A
#
# COMPACT_ATOMS: atom_id res chain seq x y z
N MET A 1 34.42 62.02 -72.96
CA MET A 1 33.09 61.83 -72.31
C MET A 1 33.07 60.55 -71.51
N LYS A 2 33.32 60.65 -70.27
CA LYS A 2 33.27 59.48 -69.33
C LYS A 2 32.11 59.72 -68.36
N ARG A 3 31.10 58.83 -68.42
CA ARG A 3 29.97 58.82 -67.52
C ARG A 3 30.35 58.01 -66.24
N MET A 4 30.31 58.67 -65.11
CA MET A 4 30.53 58.08 -63.80
C MET A 4 29.20 57.55 -63.25
N PHE A 5 29.07 56.24 -63.03
CA PHE A 5 27.91 55.64 -62.36
C PHE A 5 28.17 55.64 -60.83
N LEU A 6 27.27 56.32 -60.14
CA LEU A 6 27.25 56.35 -58.70
C LEU A 6 26.40 55.16 -58.17
N CYS A 7 27.04 54.19 -57.50
CA CYS A 7 26.32 53.07 -56.90
C CYS A 7 25.94 53.45 -55.44
N CYS A 8 24.62 53.68 -55.23
CA CYS A 8 24.09 53.81 -53.87
C CYS A 8 23.87 52.44 -53.27
N THR A 9 24.67 52.05 -52.27
CA THR A 9 24.47 50.84 -51.46
C THR A 9 23.53 51.16 -50.31
N ILE A 10 22.30 50.63 -50.36
CA ILE A 10 21.32 50.72 -49.28
C ILE A 10 21.60 49.56 -48.33
N LEU A 11 22.13 49.86 -47.13
CA LEU A 11 22.23 48.90 -46.00
C LEU A 11 20.83 48.74 -45.35
N LEU A 12 20.17 47.62 -45.58
CA LEU A 12 19.00 47.21 -44.81
C LEU A 12 19.49 46.60 -43.49
N ALA A 13 19.29 47.32 -42.40
CA ALA A 13 19.47 46.78 -41.04
C ALA A 13 18.25 45.90 -40.70
N PHE A 14 18.44 44.58 -40.69
CA PHE A 14 17.47 43.65 -40.15
C PHE A 14 17.56 43.69 -38.60
N ALA A 15 16.60 44.36 -37.99
CA ALA A 15 16.38 44.26 -36.55
C ALA A 15 15.76 42.90 -36.22
N VAL A 16 16.58 41.94 -35.76
CA VAL A 16 16.09 40.69 -35.20
C VAL A 16 15.52 41.02 -33.82
N THR A 17 14.22 41.19 -33.72
CA THR A 17 13.49 41.20 -32.46
C THR A 17 13.49 39.75 -31.91
N VAL A 18 14.39 39.46 -31.01
CA VAL A 18 14.30 38.25 -30.18
C VAL A 18 13.10 38.42 -29.26
N GLY A 19 11.94 37.95 -29.71
CA GLY A 19 10.78 37.82 -28.87
C GLY A 19 11.12 36.84 -27.74
N ALA A 20 11.29 37.35 -26.51
CA ALA A 20 11.28 36.54 -25.31
C ALA A 20 9.90 35.88 -25.16
N GLY A 21 9.67 34.81 -25.92
CA GLY A 21 8.52 33.94 -25.69
C GLY A 21 8.63 33.41 -24.28
N THR A 22 7.72 33.76 -23.39
CA THR A 22 7.54 33.10 -22.13
C THR A 22 7.26 31.64 -22.42
N ALA A 23 8.28 30.79 -22.33
CA ALA A 23 8.13 29.36 -22.45
C ALA A 23 7.14 28.91 -21.37
N THR A 24 5.90 28.65 -21.76
CA THR A 24 4.91 28.03 -20.88
C THR A 24 5.53 26.73 -20.38
N ALA A 25 5.69 26.61 -19.06
CA ALA A 25 6.26 25.40 -18.47
C ALA A 25 5.42 24.20 -18.96
N ALA A 26 6.11 23.18 -19.46
CA ALA A 26 5.42 21.94 -19.88
C ALA A 26 4.59 21.41 -18.71
N LYS A 27 3.33 21.05 -18.99
CA LYS A 27 2.40 20.54 -18.00
C LYS A 27 2.27 19.03 -18.17
N GLU A 28 2.46 18.29 -17.06
CA GLU A 28 2.26 16.84 -17.01
C GLU A 28 1.17 16.50 -16.00
N THR A 29 0.52 15.35 -16.17
CA THR A 29 -0.45 14.83 -15.21
C THR A 29 -0.10 13.40 -14.89
N ILE A 30 -0.07 13.07 -13.57
CA ILE A 30 0.11 11.71 -13.07
C ILE A 30 -1.18 11.28 -12.37
N ASN A 31 -1.77 10.18 -12.86
CA ASN A 31 -2.91 9.52 -12.24
C ASN A 31 -2.40 8.40 -11.34
N ILE A 32 -2.76 8.46 -10.05
CA ILE A 32 -2.32 7.50 -9.05
C ILE A 32 -3.53 6.74 -8.52
N MET A 33 -3.49 5.39 -8.55
CA MET A 33 -4.41 4.53 -7.82
C MET A 33 -3.67 3.94 -6.64
N CYS A 34 -4.07 4.27 -5.41
CA CYS A 34 -3.39 3.81 -4.20
C CYS A 34 -4.37 3.57 -3.05
N TRP A 35 -3.89 3.05 -1.94
CA TRP A 35 -4.68 3.00 -0.71
C TRP A 35 -4.84 4.39 -0.12
N GLU A 36 -5.92 4.60 0.65
CA GLU A 36 -6.12 5.84 1.39
C GLU A 36 -4.92 6.12 2.33
N GLY A 37 -4.46 7.37 2.37
CA GLY A 37 -3.30 7.79 3.16
C GLY A 37 -1.94 7.70 2.43
N TYR A 38 -1.85 7.10 1.21
CA TYR A 38 -0.58 6.99 0.49
C TYR A 38 -0.27 8.19 -0.42
N SER A 39 -1.24 9.04 -0.67
CA SER A 39 -1.10 10.26 -1.47
C SER A 39 -1.70 11.46 -0.74
N ASP A 40 -1.23 11.72 0.48
CA ASP A 40 -1.64 12.87 1.27
C ASP A 40 -1.38 14.20 0.53
N LYS A 41 -2.22 15.20 0.78
CA LYS A 41 -2.12 16.53 0.15
C LYS A 41 -0.75 17.17 0.35
N ALA A 42 -0.13 16.96 1.52
CA ALA A 42 1.21 17.48 1.82
C ALA A 42 2.26 16.79 0.93
N PHE A 43 2.16 15.47 0.70
CA PHE A 43 3.06 14.73 -0.19
C PHE A 43 2.94 15.20 -1.63
N ILE A 44 1.70 15.42 -2.10
CA ILE A 44 1.44 15.96 -3.44
C ILE A 44 2.05 17.36 -3.59
N ALA A 45 1.89 18.23 -2.60
CA ALA A 45 2.44 19.60 -2.63
C ALA A 45 3.98 19.57 -2.70
N ASP A 46 4.64 18.75 -1.87
CA ASP A 46 6.09 18.58 -1.86
C ASP A 46 6.59 18.03 -3.21
N PHE A 47 5.90 17.04 -3.75
CA PHE A 47 6.24 16.46 -5.06
C PHE A 47 6.15 17.49 -6.18
N LYS A 48 5.06 18.26 -6.23
CA LYS A 48 4.88 19.33 -7.23
C LYS A 48 6.01 20.36 -7.14
N LYS A 49 6.37 20.78 -5.93
CA LYS A 49 7.48 21.71 -5.69
C LYS A 49 8.80 21.13 -6.20
N MET A 50 9.12 19.89 -5.81
CA MET A 50 10.34 19.20 -6.21
C MET A 50 10.43 19.07 -7.75
N VAL A 51 9.34 18.66 -8.42
CA VAL A 51 9.31 18.53 -9.88
C VAL A 51 9.51 19.88 -10.56
N LYS A 52 8.87 20.95 -10.07
CA LYS A 52 9.03 22.31 -10.60
C LYS A 52 10.47 22.80 -10.47
N GLU A 53 11.10 22.55 -9.32
CA GLU A 53 12.48 22.95 -9.07
C GLU A 53 13.49 22.18 -9.96
N LYS A 54 13.29 20.85 -10.06
CA LYS A 54 14.24 19.94 -10.72
C LYS A 54 14.10 19.92 -12.25
N TYR A 55 12.87 19.93 -12.75
CA TYR A 55 12.57 19.70 -14.16
C TYR A 55 11.98 20.92 -14.88
N LYS A 56 11.63 21.98 -14.15
CA LYS A 56 10.92 23.17 -14.69
C LYS A 56 9.57 22.83 -15.33
N ILE A 57 8.92 21.74 -14.83
CA ILE A 57 7.63 21.22 -15.29
C ILE A 57 6.59 21.47 -14.22
N ASP A 58 5.39 21.87 -14.63
CA ASP A 58 4.22 21.89 -13.76
C ASP A 58 3.55 20.50 -13.81
N VAL A 59 3.46 19.83 -12.66
CA VAL A 59 2.82 18.52 -12.56
C VAL A 59 1.50 18.60 -11.80
N GLU A 60 0.47 18.00 -12.34
CA GLU A 60 -0.78 17.71 -11.66
C GLU A 60 -0.76 16.26 -11.19
N VAL A 61 -1.06 16.01 -9.92
CA VAL A 61 -1.19 14.66 -9.34
C VAL A 61 -2.65 14.43 -9.03
N LYS A 62 -3.23 13.38 -9.61
CA LYS A 62 -4.64 12.98 -9.44
C LYS A 62 -4.73 11.64 -8.73
N PRO A 63 -4.87 11.63 -7.40
CA PRO A 63 -5.05 10.39 -6.66
C PRO A 63 -6.48 9.85 -6.80
N SER A 64 -6.60 8.54 -6.83
CA SER A 64 -7.82 7.77 -6.64
C SER A 64 -7.54 6.65 -5.64
N TYR A 65 -8.55 6.23 -4.88
CA TYR A 65 -8.35 5.29 -3.79
C TYR A 65 -9.00 3.95 -4.10
N ALA A 66 -8.19 2.89 -3.95
CA ALA A 66 -8.65 1.53 -4.10
C ALA A 66 -9.40 1.05 -2.86
N THR A 67 -10.41 0.23 -3.07
CA THR A 67 -11.14 -0.50 -2.03
C THR A 67 -10.76 -1.99 -2.02
N GLY A 68 -10.14 -2.48 -3.10
CA GLY A 68 -9.69 -3.85 -3.24
C GLY A 68 -8.64 -4.04 -4.33
N GLN A 69 -8.09 -5.23 -4.42
CA GLN A 69 -7.04 -5.58 -5.41
C GLN A 69 -7.52 -5.45 -6.86
N GLU A 70 -8.82 -5.63 -7.09
CA GLU A 70 -9.42 -5.52 -8.43
C GLU A 70 -9.29 -4.12 -9.01
N ASP A 71 -9.33 -3.08 -8.17
CA ASP A 71 -9.22 -1.69 -8.61
C ASP A 71 -7.85 -1.43 -9.25
N PHE A 72 -6.76 -1.94 -8.64
CA PHE A 72 -5.41 -1.84 -9.21
C PHE A 72 -5.27 -2.56 -10.55
N TYR A 73 -5.80 -3.78 -10.62
CA TYR A 73 -5.77 -4.57 -11.84
C TYR A 73 -6.53 -3.87 -12.97
N ASN A 74 -7.73 -3.38 -12.68
CA ASN A 74 -8.56 -2.70 -13.65
C ASN A 74 -7.94 -1.37 -14.11
N ALA A 75 -7.37 -0.59 -13.18
CA ALA A 75 -6.68 0.65 -13.51
C ALA A 75 -5.46 0.41 -14.41
N ALA A 76 -4.63 -0.60 -14.09
CA ALA A 76 -3.50 -0.98 -14.93
C ALA A 76 -3.96 -1.50 -16.30
N LYS A 77 -4.98 -2.37 -16.35
CA LYS A 77 -5.50 -2.96 -17.61
C LYS A 77 -6.10 -1.91 -18.53
N LYS A 78 -6.84 -0.95 -17.98
CA LYS A 78 -7.48 0.14 -18.75
C LYS A 78 -6.51 1.29 -19.03
N GLY A 79 -5.33 1.32 -18.43
CA GLY A 79 -4.37 2.43 -18.54
C GLY A 79 -4.89 3.74 -17.92
N THR A 80 -5.79 3.68 -16.95
CA THR A 80 -6.38 4.87 -16.29
C THR A 80 -5.52 5.39 -15.13
N ALA A 81 -4.56 4.61 -14.63
CA ALA A 81 -3.56 5.05 -13.68
C ALA A 81 -2.15 4.88 -14.26
N ASP A 82 -1.28 5.83 -13.96
CA ASP A 82 0.15 5.80 -14.29
C ASP A 82 0.97 5.07 -13.23
N LEU A 83 0.52 5.18 -11.96
CA LEU A 83 1.12 4.57 -10.80
C LEU A 83 0.05 3.86 -9.97
N ILE A 84 0.36 2.66 -9.49
CA ILE A 84 -0.53 1.86 -8.64
C ILE A 84 0.23 1.36 -7.40
N SER A 85 -0.50 1.10 -6.30
CA SER A 85 0.08 0.59 -5.05
C SER A 85 -0.57 -0.72 -4.59
N PRO A 86 -0.36 -1.84 -5.32
CA PRO A 86 -0.94 -3.13 -4.98
C PRO A 86 -0.16 -3.84 -3.86
N PRO A 87 -0.79 -4.76 -3.10
CA PRO A 87 -0.09 -5.66 -2.19
C PRO A 87 0.69 -6.75 -2.95
N ALA A 88 1.70 -7.32 -2.28
CA ALA A 88 2.65 -8.29 -2.84
C ALA A 88 2.00 -9.53 -3.50
N ASP A 89 0.89 -9.99 -2.96
CA ASP A 89 0.20 -11.19 -3.42
C ASP A 89 -0.68 -10.97 -4.67
N MET A 90 -1.00 -9.69 -5.02
CA MET A 90 -1.90 -9.40 -6.13
C MET A 90 -1.27 -9.63 -7.51
N PRO A 91 -0.06 -9.13 -7.86
CA PRO A 91 0.42 -9.05 -9.25
C PRO A 91 0.59 -10.38 -9.98
N LYS A 92 0.75 -11.49 -9.24
CA LYS A 92 0.89 -12.85 -9.80
C LYS A 92 -0.28 -13.77 -9.45
N THR A 93 -1.28 -13.26 -8.76
CA THR A 93 -2.52 -14.01 -8.50
C THR A 93 -3.21 -14.34 -9.83
N PRO A 94 -3.71 -15.58 -10.06
CA PRO A 94 -4.30 -15.98 -11.33
C PRO A 94 -5.37 -15.02 -11.84
N ARG A 95 -6.24 -14.52 -10.95
CA ARG A 95 -7.32 -13.57 -11.27
C ARG A 95 -6.78 -12.20 -11.70
N PHE A 96 -5.69 -11.71 -11.09
CA PHE A 96 -5.15 -10.36 -11.28
C PHE A 96 -3.73 -10.35 -11.85
N ASN A 97 -3.33 -11.40 -12.58
CA ASN A 97 -1.98 -11.53 -13.09
C ASN A 97 -1.66 -10.42 -14.11
N VAL A 98 -0.77 -9.51 -13.71
CA VAL A 98 -0.29 -8.38 -14.53
C VAL A 98 0.89 -8.76 -15.42
N PHE A 99 1.42 -9.99 -15.28
CA PHE A 99 2.57 -10.52 -16.05
C PHE A 99 2.17 -11.58 -17.09
N LYS A 100 0.92 -11.59 -17.54
CA LYS A 100 0.49 -12.55 -18.58
C LYS A 100 1.35 -12.38 -19.82
N LYS A 101 1.84 -13.51 -20.36
CA LYS A 101 2.65 -13.53 -21.58
C LYS A 101 1.95 -12.77 -22.70
N GLY A 102 2.66 -11.81 -23.32
CA GLY A 102 2.12 -10.96 -24.38
C GLY A 102 1.31 -9.73 -23.93
N SER A 103 1.08 -9.57 -22.60
CA SER A 103 0.31 -8.45 -22.06
C SER A 103 0.75 -8.06 -20.66
N ILE A 104 2.01 -7.61 -20.53
CA ILE A 104 2.52 -7.09 -19.25
C ILE A 104 1.92 -5.70 -19.01
N LEU A 105 1.19 -5.54 -17.91
CA LEU A 105 0.47 -4.31 -17.56
C LEU A 105 1.34 -3.31 -16.77
N LEU A 106 2.57 -3.66 -16.43
CA LEU A 106 3.51 -2.81 -15.70
C LEU A 106 4.71 -2.44 -16.57
N SER A 107 5.39 -1.36 -16.21
CA SER A 107 6.65 -0.92 -16.79
C SER A 107 7.81 -1.26 -15.84
N PRO A 108 8.95 -1.76 -16.34
CA PRO A 108 10.12 -2.00 -15.52
C PRO A 108 10.67 -0.67 -14.99
N LEU A 109 11.15 -0.66 -13.75
CA LEU A 109 11.75 0.50 -13.11
C LEU A 109 13.17 0.75 -13.62
N ASP A 110 13.54 2.01 -13.83
CA ASP A 110 14.91 2.44 -13.94
C ASP A 110 15.43 2.83 -12.56
N MET A 111 16.21 1.92 -11.94
CA MET A 111 16.72 2.09 -10.58
C MET A 111 17.66 3.31 -10.44
N LYS A 112 18.21 3.84 -11.55
CA LYS A 112 19.02 5.07 -11.52
C LYS A 112 18.20 6.30 -11.09
N ASN A 113 16.90 6.29 -11.36
CA ASN A 113 15.98 7.35 -10.97
C ASN A 113 15.45 7.17 -9.53
N ILE A 114 15.80 6.06 -8.85
CA ILE A 114 15.29 5.72 -7.50
C ILE A 114 16.48 5.47 -6.54
N PRO A 115 17.38 6.44 -6.33
CA PRO A 115 18.58 6.25 -5.52
C PRO A 115 18.30 5.93 -4.04
N ASN A 116 17.14 6.32 -3.50
CA ASN A 116 16.76 6.02 -2.12
C ASN A 116 16.50 4.51 -1.88
N ALA A 117 16.28 3.73 -2.94
CA ALA A 117 16.12 2.28 -2.84
C ALA A 117 17.36 1.57 -2.24
N LYS A 118 18.53 2.20 -2.23
CA LYS A 118 19.77 1.68 -1.60
C LYS A 118 19.62 1.51 -0.07
N HIS A 119 18.70 2.23 0.54
CA HIS A 119 18.42 2.18 1.98
C HIS A 119 17.37 1.15 2.38
N MET A 120 16.84 0.40 1.40
CA MET A 120 15.86 -0.65 1.72
C MET A 120 16.50 -1.75 2.54
N LEU A 121 15.77 -2.21 3.57
CA LEU A 121 16.18 -3.35 4.38
C LEU A 121 16.39 -4.60 3.51
N PRO A 122 17.38 -5.46 3.83
CA PRO A 122 17.70 -6.66 3.05
C PRO A 122 16.49 -7.57 2.78
N PHE A 123 15.58 -7.70 3.73
CA PHE A 123 14.35 -8.47 3.59
C PHE A 123 13.52 -7.99 2.37
N PHE A 124 13.28 -6.70 2.25
CA PHE A 124 12.50 -6.11 1.15
C PHE A 124 13.27 -6.06 -0.17
N THR A 125 14.59 -5.89 -0.10
CA THR A 125 15.43 -5.93 -1.31
C THR A 125 15.45 -7.34 -1.93
N ALA A 126 15.43 -8.39 -1.10
CA ALA A 126 15.41 -9.78 -1.53
C ALA A 126 14.05 -10.25 -2.06
N ASP A 127 12.97 -9.47 -1.85
CA ASP A 127 11.65 -9.84 -2.32
C ASP A 127 11.57 -9.90 -3.85
N LYS A 128 11.00 -11.00 -4.37
CA LYS A 128 10.90 -11.29 -5.80
C LYS A 128 9.47 -11.20 -6.35
N SER A 129 8.52 -10.73 -5.56
CA SER A 129 7.09 -10.70 -5.95
C SER A 129 6.88 -9.90 -7.25
N LEU A 130 7.61 -8.81 -7.44
CA LEU A 130 7.56 -7.94 -8.62
C LEU A 130 8.85 -7.97 -9.45
N ILE A 131 9.52 -9.11 -9.49
CA ILE A 131 10.58 -9.39 -10.45
C ILE A 131 10.07 -10.38 -11.49
N GLU A 132 10.21 -10.03 -12.77
CA GLU A 132 9.83 -10.86 -13.90
C GLU A 132 10.87 -10.70 -15.03
N GLY A 133 11.36 -11.83 -15.58
CA GLY A 133 12.39 -11.80 -16.62
C GLY A 133 13.66 -11.01 -16.22
N GLY A 134 14.06 -11.09 -14.96
CA GLY A 134 15.23 -10.36 -14.42
C GLY A 134 15.02 -8.83 -14.24
N LYS A 135 13.84 -8.29 -14.54
CA LYS A 135 13.51 -6.88 -14.40
C LYS A 135 12.62 -6.65 -13.17
N ARG A 136 12.84 -5.53 -12.48
CA ARG A 136 12.02 -5.11 -11.34
C ARG A 136 10.90 -4.19 -11.79
N TYR A 137 9.66 -4.49 -11.40
CA TYR A 137 8.45 -3.77 -11.80
C TYR A 137 7.78 -3.00 -10.65
N GLY A 138 8.27 -3.15 -9.44
CA GLY A 138 7.80 -2.43 -8.28
C GLY A 138 8.80 -2.47 -7.14
N LEU A 139 8.65 -1.52 -6.22
CA LEU A 139 9.43 -1.46 -4.98
C LEU A 139 8.50 -1.47 -3.77
N PRO A 140 8.82 -2.25 -2.73
CA PRO A 140 8.14 -2.17 -1.44
C PRO A 140 8.10 -0.72 -0.92
N TYR A 141 6.96 -0.34 -0.37
CA TYR A 141 6.75 0.99 0.18
C TYR A 141 6.55 0.95 1.70
N ASN A 142 5.78 -0.01 2.18
CA ASN A 142 5.50 -0.23 3.58
C ASN A 142 5.11 -1.69 3.82
N CYS A 143 5.07 -2.07 5.08
CA CYS A 143 4.66 -3.40 5.52
C CYS A 143 3.83 -3.25 6.80
N GLY A 144 2.70 -3.94 6.87
CA GLY A 144 1.86 -3.89 8.06
C GLY A 144 1.21 -5.22 8.39
N PRO A 145 0.92 -5.46 9.67
CA PRO A 145 0.19 -6.63 10.07
C PRO A 145 -1.31 -6.49 9.80
N TYR A 146 -2.02 -7.62 9.64
CA TYR A 146 -3.43 -7.65 10.01
C TYR A 146 -3.48 -7.61 11.53
N GLY A 147 -3.78 -6.44 12.08
CA GLY A 147 -3.58 -6.13 13.49
C GLY A 147 -4.81 -6.41 14.33
N LEU A 148 -4.59 -6.83 15.59
CA LEU A 148 -5.57 -6.83 16.65
C LEU A 148 -5.50 -5.51 17.39
N ALA A 149 -6.50 -4.64 17.20
CA ALA A 149 -6.64 -3.41 17.94
C ALA A 149 -7.57 -3.58 19.14
N TYR A 150 -7.23 -2.95 20.26
CA TYR A 150 -8.01 -3.00 21.48
C TYR A 150 -8.17 -1.61 22.12
N ASN A 151 -9.30 -1.38 22.76
CA ASN A 151 -9.60 -0.14 23.47
C ASN A 151 -9.02 -0.21 24.89
N THR A 152 -8.05 0.65 25.22
CA THR A 152 -7.40 0.66 26.55
C THR A 152 -8.31 1.13 27.67
N ALA A 153 -9.44 1.77 27.36
CA ALA A 153 -10.48 2.05 28.36
C ALA A 153 -11.23 0.78 28.80
N VAL A 154 -11.22 -0.28 27.97
CA VAL A 154 -11.88 -1.57 28.26
C VAL A 154 -10.86 -2.59 28.78
N PHE A 155 -9.67 -2.60 28.21
CA PHE A 155 -8.62 -3.56 28.56
C PHE A 155 -7.51 -2.91 29.39
N LYS A 156 -7.31 -3.37 30.63
CA LYS A 156 -6.18 -2.93 31.46
C LYS A 156 -4.85 -3.45 30.94
N GLU A 157 -4.86 -4.64 30.33
CA GLU A 157 -3.71 -5.28 29.68
C GLU A 157 -4.02 -5.62 28.24
N ALA A 158 -3.00 -5.60 27.37
CA ALA A 158 -3.15 -5.98 25.97
C ALA A 158 -3.60 -7.45 25.85
N PRO A 159 -4.58 -7.76 25.00
CA PRO A 159 -4.94 -9.14 24.70
C PRO A 159 -3.74 -9.91 24.14
N LYS A 160 -3.46 -11.10 24.72
CA LYS A 160 -2.29 -11.94 24.35
C LYS A 160 -2.60 -12.98 23.27
N SER A 161 -3.84 -13.03 22.77
CA SER A 161 -4.29 -14.06 21.84
C SER A 161 -5.45 -13.55 20.97
N TRP A 162 -5.49 -13.98 19.71
CA TRP A 162 -6.63 -13.78 18.82
C TRP A 162 -7.93 -14.39 19.38
N ASN A 163 -7.84 -15.38 20.30
CA ASN A 163 -9.01 -15.98 20.94
C ASN A 163 -9.88 -14.97 21.69
N VAL A 164 -9.40 -13.75 21.95
CA VAL A 164 -10.20 -12.67 22.55
C VAL A 164 -11.46 -12.34 21.72
N PHE A 165 -11.45 -12.55 20.41
CA PHE A 165 -12.61 -12.34 19.56
C PHE A 165 -13.72 -13.39 19.77
N TRP A 166 -13.40 -14.54 20.35
CA TRP A 166 -14.36 -15.60 20.70
C TRP A 166 -14.83 -15.53 22.14
N ASP A 167 -14.34 -14.57 22.91
CA ASP A 167 -14.84 -14.34 24.27
C ASP A 167 -16.23 -13.70 24.20
N LYS A 168 -17.22 -14.37 24.77
CA LYS A 168 -18.63 -13.94 24.77
C LYS A 168 -18.87 -12.54 25.32
N ARG A 169 -17.97 -12.04 26.21
CA ARG A 169 -18.03 -10.70 26.78
C ARG A 169 -17.91 -9.60 25.72
N TYR A 170 -17.28 -9.90 24.61
CA TYR A 170 -17.02 -8.97 23.51
C TYR A 170 -17.87 -9.23 22.27
N ALA A 171 -18.80 -10.19 22.31
CA ALA A 171 -19.76 -10.42 21.23
C ALA A 171 -20.58 -9.14 20.98
N GLY A 172 -20.71 -8.73 19.72
CA GLY A 172 -21.34 -7.47 19.32
C GLY A 172 -20.51 -6.20 19.61
N LYS A 173 -19.25 -6.35 20.07
CA LYS A 173 -18.38 -5.22 20.41
C LYS A 173 -17.06 -5.21 19.63
N TYR A 174 -17.02 -5.84 18.47
CA TYR A 174 -15.85 -5.83 17.60
C TYR A 174 -16.23 -5.76 16.12
N THR A 175 -15.27 -5.34 15.31
CA THR A 175 -15.39 -5.28 13.86
C THR A 175 -14.24 -6.04 13.19
N ILE A 176 -14.51 -6.68 12.04
CA ILE A 176 -13.52 -7.46 11.27
C ILE A 176 -13.63 -7.14 9.78
N ASN A 177 -12.57 -7.42 9.04
CA ASN A 177 -12.54 -7.17 7.59
C ASN A 177 -13.50 -8.07 6.82
N ASN A 178 -14.08 -7.54 5.74
CA ASN A 178 -14.98 -8.27 4.83
C ASN A 178 -14.30 -8.61 3.49
N ASN A 179 -13.75 -7.62 2.78
CA ASN A 179 -13.26 -7.84 1.42
C ASN A 179 -11.93 -8.60 1.33
N PHE A 180 -11.10 -8.54 2.38
CA PHE A 180 -9.91 -9.38 2.54
C PHE A 180 -10.19 -10.55 3.50
N HIS A 181 -11.34 -11.20 3.37
CA HIS A 181 -11.83 -12.23 4.27
C HIS A 181 -10.83 -13.36 4.57
N LYS A 182 -9.88 -13.63 3.70
CA LYS A 182 -8.80 -14.61 3.90
C LYS A 182 -8.07 -14.40 5.22
N VAL A 183 -7.86 -13.15 5.65
CA VAL A 183 -7.15 -12.84 6.90
C VAL A 183 -7.93 -13.29 8.14
N ASN A 184 -9.26 -13.30 8.09
CA ASN A 184 -10.10 -13.84 9.19
C ASN A 184 -10.01 -15.36 9.25
N ILE A 185 -9.89 -16.03 8.10
CA ILE A 185 -9.65 -17.49 8.04
C ILE A 185 -8.28 -17.80 8.62
N TRP A 186 -7.25 -17.01 8.29
CA TRP A 186 -5.90 -17.19 8.82
C TRP A 186 -5.83 -17.01 10.33
N ILE A 187 -6.39 -15.93 10.91
CA ILE A 187 -6.39 -15.78 12.38
C ILE A 187 -7.20 -16.89 13.05
N THR A 188 -8.28 -17.36 12.43
CA THR A 188 -9.03 -18.52 12.93
C THR A 188 -8.17 -19.79 12.94
N ALA A 189 -7.44 -20.06 11.84
CA ALA A 189 -6.54 -21.21 11.73
C ALA A 189 -5.39 -21.12 12.75
N LEU A 190 -4.77 -19.93 12.89
CA LEU A 190 -3.71 -19.72 13.88
C LEU A 190 -4.17 -20.03 15.30
N THR A 191 -5.40 -19.66 15.69
CA THR A 191 -5.96 -20.02 17.01
C THR A 191 -6.22 -21.50 17.19
N LEU A 192 -6.23 -22.28 16.11
CA LEU A 192 -6.33 -23.74 16.11
C LEU A 192 -4.95 -24.44 16.04
N GLY A 193 -3.86 -23.67 16.05
CA GLY A 193 -2.50 -24.18 16.06
C GLY A 193 -1.87 -24.46 14.68
N TYR A 194 -2.50 -24.03 13.58
CA TYR A 194 -1.90 -24.11 12.26
C TYR A 194 -0.69 -23.17 12.16
N LYS A 195 0.30 -23.56 11.35
CA LYS A 195 1.52 -22.77 11.13
C LYS A 195 1.37 -21.79 9.96
N TYR A 196 2.25 -20.81 9.90
CA TYR A 196 2.23 -19.79 8.84
C TYR A 196 2.24 -20.36 7.43
N ASP A 197 3.05 -21.40 7.17
CA ASP A 197 3.13 -22.01 5.84
C ASP A 197 1.87 -22.77 5.42
N ASP A 198 0.99 -23.11 6.36
CA ASP A 198 -0.27 -23.79 6.08
C ASP A 198 -1.36 -22.81 5.60
N LEU A 199 -1.27 -21.53 6.04
CA LEU A 199 -2.34 -20.53 5.85
C LEU A 199 -2.68 -20.24 4.39
N PHE A 200 -1.75 -20.46 3.47
CA PHE A 200 -1.90 -20.11 2.06
C PHE A 200 -2.32 -21.28 1.16
N ASN A 201 -2.63 -22.44 1.75
CA ASN A 201 -3.00 -23.63 1.01
C ASN A 201 -4.14 -24.39 1.71
N ILE A 202 -5.32 -24.41 1.07
CA ILE A 202 -6.52 -25.06 1.61
C ILE A 202 -6.30 -26.57 1.87
N ASP A 203 -5.43 -27.24 1.14
CA ASP A 203 -5.16 -28.67 1.31
C ASP A 203 -4.41 -28.97 2.64
N ARG A 204 -3.83 -27.95 3.28
CA ARG A 204 -3.18 -28.04 4.60
C ARG A 204 -4.10 -27.64 5.75
N LEU A 205 -5.32 -27.17 5.45
CA LEU A 205 -6.27 -26.66 6.41
C LEU A 205 -7.48 -27.59 6.53
N ASP A 206 -7.83 -28.00 7.74
CA ASP A 206 -9.04 -28.76 8.00
C ASP A 206 -10.28 -27.85 8.07
N ARG A 207 -11.02 -27.76 6.97
CA ARG A 207 -12.24 -26.93 6.88
C ARG A 207 -13.25 -27.32 7.97
N LYS A 208 -13.36 -28.59 8.35
CA LYS A 208 -14.32 -29.05 9.35
C LYS A 208 -14.02 -28.47 10.74
N LYS A 209 -12.75 -28.17 11.03
CA LYS A 209 -12.33 -27.52 12.29
C LYS A 209 -12.42 -26.00 12.20
N ILE A 210 -12.05 -25.43 11.05
CA ILE A 210 -11.97 -23.96 10.89
C ILE A 210 -13.36 -23.34 10.70
N GLN A 211 -14.23 -23.95 9.89
CA GLN A 211 -15.53 -23.38 9.53
C GLN A 211 -16.41 -23.03 10.74
N PRO A 212 -16.63 -23.93 11.72
CA PRO A 212 -17.46 -23.60 12.89
C PRO A 212 -16.91 -22.41 13.67
N LYS A 213 -15.59 -22.36 13.87
CA LYS A 213 -14.92 -21.27 14.60
C LYS A 213 -14.97 -19.94 13.82
N LEU A 214 -14.84 -19.99 12.48
CA LEU A 214 -15.02 -18.82 11.61
C LEU A 214 -16.47 -18.31 11.67
N ASN A 215 -17.44 -19.21 11.69
CA ASN A 215 -18.86 -18.87 11.81
C ASN A 215 -19.15 -18.09 13.10
N GLU A 216 -18.57 -18.53 14.23
CA GLU A 216 -18.68 -17.83 15.52
C GLU A 216 -18.06 -16.43 15.46
N LEU A 217 -16.87 -16.30 14.86
CA LEU A 217 -16.18 -15.01 14.67
C LEU A 217 -17.08 -14.04 13.90
N VAL A 218 -17.63 -14.46 12.76
CA VAL A 218 -18.45 -13.61 11.90
C VAL A 218 -19.79 -13.28 12.56
N LYS A 219 -20.43 -14.24 13.24
CA LYS A 219 -21.67 -14.04 13.97
C LYS A 219 -21.52 -13.05 15.13
N GLY A 220 -20.40 -13.12 15.85
CA GLY A 220 -20.11 -12.24 16.99
C GLY A 220 -19.69 -10.82 16.59
N ALA A 221 -19.33 -10.55 15.34
CA ALA A 221 -18.92 -9.24 14.90
C ALA A 221 -20.09 -8.24 14.87
N LYS A 222 -19.90 -7.03 15.40
CA LYS A 222 -20.85 -5.92 15.30
C LYS A 222 -20.99 -5.45 13.85
N SER A 223 -19.87 -5.25 13.16
CA SER A 223 -19.82 -4.82 11.77
C SER A 223 -18.72 -5.55 11.00
N LEU A 224 -18.84 -5.50 9.68
CA LEU A 224 -17.82 -5.93 8.73
C LEU A 224 -17.41 -4.71 7.92
N TRP A 225 -16.12 -4.50 7.70
CA TRP A 225 -15.60 -3.35 6.99
C TRP A 225 -14.86 -3.75 5.70
N ASP A 226 -14.94 -2.87 4.70
CA ASP A 226 -14.23 -2.96 3.42
C ASP A 226 -13.18 -1.85 3.33
N GLY A 227 -12.09 -2.10 2.62
CA GLY A 227 -10.99 -1.14 2.49
C GLY A 227 -10.28 -0.89 3.80
N GLU A 228 -10.76 0.03 4.62
CA GLU A 228 -10.23 0.39 5.94
C GLU A 228 -11.34 0.36 7.00
N ALA A 229 -10.99 0.00 8.23
CA ALA A 229 -11.93 0.01 9.34
C ALA A 229 -12.40 1.45 9.66
N ASN A 230 -13.71 1.63 9.83
CA ASN A 230 -14.27 2.95 10.10
C ASN A 230 -13.94 3.42 11.53
N ALA A 231 -13.02 4.39 11.63
CA ALA A 231 -12.58 4.97 12.91
C ALA A 231 -13.75 5.57 13.73
N ASP A 232 -14.86 5.99 13.10
CA ASP A 232 -16.02 6.55 13.81
C ASP A 232 -16.84 5.48 14.54
N GLU A 233 -16.67 4.20 14.21
CA GLU A 233 -17.26 3.10 14.96
C GLU A 233 -16.49 2.73 16.23
N PHE A 234 -15.21 3.06 16.31
CA PHE A 234 -14.30 2.65 17.38
C PHE A 234 -14.80 3.01 18.79
N PRO A 235 -15.42 4.19 19.06
CA PRO A 235 -15.94 4.49 20.38
C PRO A 235 -16.99 3.51 20.91
N LYS A 236 -17.64 2.75 20.01
CA LYS A 236 -18.67 1.75 20.34
C LYS A 236 -18.14 0.33 20.39
N LEU A 237 -16.82 0.15 20.22
CA LEU A 237 -16.17 -1.15 20.13
C LEU A 237 -15.20 -1.36 21.29
N SER A 238 -14.95 -2.62 21.60
CA SER A 238 -13.89 -3.05 22.53
C SER A 238 -12.66 -3.54 21.78
N LEU A 239 -12.85 -4.14 20.59
CA LEU A 239 -11.84 -4.74 19.74
C LEU A 239 -12.11 -4.40 18.28
N ALA A 240 -11.06 -4.39 17.47
CA ALA A 240 -11.16 -4.28 16.02
C ALA A 240 -10.01 -5.04 15.35
N THR A 241 -10.25 -5.55 14.16
CA THR A 241 -9.16 -5.83 13.25
C THR A 241 -8.85 -4.58 12.43
N THR A 242 -7.60 -4.38 12.03
CA THR A 242 -7.15 -3.14 11.39
C THR A 242 -5.91 -3.35 10.55
N TRP A 243 -5.68 -2.44 9.60
CA TRP A 243 -4.40 -2.29 8.91
C TRP A 243 -3.41 -1.35 9.64
N GLY A 244 -3.84 -0.71 10.74
CA GLY A 244 -3.07 0.28 11.50
C GLY A 244 -3.63 1.70 11.37
N PHE A 245 -3.95 2.14 10.17
CA PHE A 245 -4.37 3.50 9.85
C PHE A 245 -5.63 3.96 10.62
N SER A 246 -6.63 3.08 10.76
CA SER A 246 -7.84 3.39 11.53
C SER A 246 -7.58 3.62 13.02
N VAL A 247 -6.56 2.96 13.60
CA VAL A 247 -6.13 3.20 14.99
C VAL A 247 -5.56 4.61 15.14
N VAL A 248 -4.70 5.02 14.20
CA VAL A 248 -4.15 6.39 14.18
C VAL A 248 -5.29 7.40 14.08
N LYS A 249 -6.22 7.22 13.14
CA LYS A 249 -7.39 8.11 12.96
C LYS A 249 -8.29 8.14 14.21
N ALA A 250 -8.56 6.99 14.82
CA ALA A 250 -9.38 6.94 16.04
C ALA A 250 -8.73 7.70 17.20
N ASN A 251 -7.42 7.56 17.37
CA ASN A 251 -6.69 8.25 18.42
C ASN A 251 -6.58 9.76 18.17
N GLN A 252 -6.46 10.21 16.93
CA GLN A 252 -6.53 11.64 16.58
C GLN A 252 -7.89 12.27 16.94
N LYS A 253 -8.95 11.46 17.02
CA LYS A 253 -10.29 11.87 17.46
C LYS A 253 -10.52 11.67 18.96
N GLY A 254 -9.46 11.49 19.75
CA GLY A 254 -9.54 11.30 21.22
C GLY A 254 -9.81 9.86 21.66
N GLY A 255 -9.66 8.89 20.78
CA GLY A 255 -9.74 7.46 21.12
C GLY A 255 -8.53 6.98 21.93
N HIS A 256 -8.69 5.81 22.59
CA HIS A 256 -7.65 5.18 23.40
C HIS A 256 -7.36 3.77 22.88
N TRP A 257 -6.84 3.68 21.65
CA TRP A 257 -6.63 2.43 20.97
C TRP A 257 -5.15 2.09 20.84
N LYS A 258 -4.82 0.81 21.02
CA LYS A 258 -3.48 0.26 20.80
C LYS A 258 -3.55 -1.04 20.01
N LEU A 259 -2.43 -1.42 19.41
CA LEU A 259 -2.27 -2.73 18.77
C LEU A 259 -1.75 -3.74 19.82
N ALA A 260 -2.26 -4.95 19.75
CA ALA A 260 -1.79 -6.08 20.53
C ALA A 260 -0.85 -6.97 19.71
N SER A 261 -0.03 -7.77 20.38
CA SER A 261 0.83 -8.79 19.77
C SER A 261 0.36 -10.18 20.22
N PRO A 262 -0.57 -10.80 19.49
CA PRO A 262 -1.07 -12.14 19.83
C PRO A 262 0.04 -13.19 19.77
N LYS A 263 0.05 -14.14 20.73
CA LYS A 263 1.06 -15.21 20.82
C LYS A 263 1.06 -16.15 19.62
N GLU A 264 -0.06 -16.28 18.93
CA GLU A 264 -0.20 -17.05 17.70
C GLU A 264 0.49 -16.39 16.51
N GLY A 265 0.97 -15.14 16.68
CA GLY A 265 1.50 -14.31 15.62
C GLY A 265 0.40 -13.76 14.70
N GLY A 266 0.75 -13.42 13.48
CA GLY A 266 -0.18 -12.85 12.50
C GLY A 266 0.34 -12.92 11.09
N SER A 267 -0.48 -12.48 10.16
CA SER A 267 -0.06 -12.26 8.78
C SER A 267 0.27 -10.78 8.55
N ALA A 268 1.18 -10.53 7.60
CA ALA A 268 1.56 -9.18 7.22
C ALA A 268 1.53 -9.03 5.69
N TRP A 269 1.10 -7.87 5.24
CA TRP A 269 1.13 -7.47 3.85
C TRP A 269 2.34 -6.58 3.58
N ILE A 270 2.76 -6.53 2.31
CA ILE A 270 3.72 -5.58 1.78
C ILE A 270 3.04 -4.89 0.62
N ASP A 271 2.96 -3.56 0.64
CA ASP A 271 2.48 -2.79 -0.49
C ASP A 271 3.64 -2.22 -1.29
N TYR A 272 3.40 -2.09 -2.58
CA TYR A 272 4.41 -1.66 -3.55
C TYR A 272 3.98 -0.37 -4.23
N TRP A 273 4.95 0.35 -4.76
CA TRP A 273 4.71 1.27 -5.84
C TRP A 273 5.11 0.61 -7.17
N CYS A 274 4.18 0.59 -8.12
CA CYS A 274 4.35 0.00 -9.45
C CYS A 274 3.92 1.00 -10.52
N ILE A 275 4.74 1.13 -11.57
CA ILE A 275 4.41 1.99 -12.72
C ILE A 275 3.67 1.14 -13.75
N THR A 276 2.52 1.61 -14.22
CA THR A 276 1.76 0.89 -15.25
C THR A 276 2.37 1.09 -16.64
N HIS A 277 1.96 0.25 -17.58
CA HIS A 277 2.39 0.36 -18.97
C HIS A 277 1.90 1.65 -19.68
N ALA A 278 0.91 2.36 -19.09
CA ALA A 278 0.39 3.62 -19.60
C ALA A 278 1.39 4.79 -19.43
N ALA A 279 2.19 4.77 -18.36
CA ALA A 279 3.19 5.81 -18.13
C ALA A 279 4.39 5.64 -19.08
N LYS A 280 4.66 6.65 -19.90
CA LYS A 280 5.75 6.69 -20.88
C LYS A 280 6.56 7.99 -20.75
N GLY A 281 7.81 7.99 -21.25
CA GLY A 281 8.64 9.19 -21.33
C GLY A 281 8.80 9.92 -20.01
N MET A 282 8.52 11.23 -20.01
CA MET A 282 8.62 12.08 -18.81
C MET A 282 7.67 11.62 -17.71
N LYS A 283 6.45 11.21 -18.04
CA LYS A 283 5.49 10.71 -17.06
C LYS A 283 6.01 9.50 -16.28
N LYS A 284 6.65 8.53 -16.96
CA LYS A 284 7.30 7.40 -16.29
C LYS A 284 8.41 7.87 -15.35
N LYS A 285 9.23 8.82 -15.79
CA LYS A 285 10.30 9.40 -14.96
C LYS A 285 9.74 10.09 -13.72
N LEU A 286 8.66 10.84 -13.85
CA LEU A 286 7.98 11.48 -12.71
C LEU A 286 7.37 10.45 -11.75
N CYS A 287 6.87 9.32 -12.24
CA CYS A 287 6.45 8.20 -11.39
C CYS A 287 7.63 7.59 -10.61
N GLU A 288 8.80 7.45 -11.23
CA GLU A 288 10.03 6.99 -10.56
C GLU A 288 10.49 8.00 -9.48
N GLU A 289 10.38 9.31 -9.73
CA GLU A 289 10.65 10.35 -8.73
C GLU A 289 9.66 10.28 -7.55
N TRP A 290 8.38 10.00 -7.82
CA TRP A 290 7.39 9.75 -6.75
C TRP A 290 7.81 8.58 -5.88
N ILE A 291 8.20 7.46 -6.47
CA ILE A 291 8.69 6.28 -5.74
C ILE A 291 9.94 6.65 -4.93
N ASN A 292 10.90 7.35 -5.55
CA ASN A 292 12.13 7.78 -4.88
C ASN A 292 11.86 8.69 -3.68
N MET A 293 10.95 9.65 -3.83
CA MET A 293 10.53 10.52 -2.74
C MET A 293 9.92 9.72 -1.58
N HIS A 294 9.04 8.76 -1.88
CA HIS A 294 8.39 7.92 -0.87
C HIS A 294 9.33 6.93 -0.17
N LEU A 295 10.49 6.66 -0.73
CA LEU A 295 11.57 5.89 -0.08
C LEU A 295 12.57 6.77 0.67
N SER A 296 12.33 8.08 0.79
CA SER A 296 13.18 8.94 1.62
C SER A 296 12.83 8.86 3.10
N PRO A 297 13.79 9.14 4.01
CA PRO A 297 13.55 9.03 5.46
C PRO A 297 12.33 9.81 5.96
N ARG A 298 12.12 11.02 5.44
CA ARG A 298 10.98 11.87 5.83
C ARG A 298 9.63 11.20 5.53
N TYR A 299 9.47 10.63 4.33
CA TYR A 299 8.22 10.00 3.94
C TYR A 299 8.04 8.64 4.59
N GLN A 300 9.12 7.91 4.82
CA GLN A 300 9.07 6.67 5.57
C GLN A 300 8.79 6.87 7.07
N ALA A 301 9.20 8.00 7.65
CA ALA A 301 8.73 8.41 8.98
C ALA A 301 7.22 8.72 9.00
N ALA A 302 6.68 9.29 7.91
CA ALA A 302 5.24 9.52 7.80
C ALA A 302 4.44 8.20 7.68
N VAL A 303 5.00 7.15 7.06
CA VAL A 303 4.44 5.79 7.08
C VAL A 303 4.19 5.33 8.53
N VAL A 304 5.17 5.52 9.40
CA VAL A 304 5.04 5.18 10.82
C VAL A 304 3.96 6.03 11.50
N LYS A 305 4.05 7.35 11.38
CA LYS A 305 3.26 8.30 12.17
C LYS A 305 1.81 8.45 11.69
N GLN A 306 1.59 8.36 10.38
CA GLN A 306 0.29 8.64 9.78
C GLN A 306 -0.45 7.37 9.38
N GLN A 307 0.29 6.32 8.98
CA GLN A 307 -0.31 5.06 8.55
C GLN A 307 -0.28 3.99 9.65
N GLY A 308 0.60 4.12 10.67
CA GLY A 308 0.68 3.19 11.78
C GLY A 308 1.22 1.81 11.35
N VAL A 309 2.20 1.79 10.43
CA VAL A 309 2.80 0.56 9.87
C VAL A 309 4.31 0.69 9.72
N SER A 310 4.98 -0.40 9.40
CA SER A 310 6.43 -0.48 9.32
C SER A 310 6.98 0.16 8.04
N PRO A 311 8.03 0.99 8.14
CA PRO A 311 8.78 1.47 7.00
C PRO A 311 9.67 0.36 6.42
N VAL A 312 10.11 0.53 5.17
CA VAL A 312 10.92 -0.47 4.46
C VAL A 312 12.40 -0.12 4.35
N ILE A 313 12.82 1.03 4.88
CA ILE A 313 14.22 1.50 4.84
C ILE A 313 14.86 1.50 6.24
N ASP A 314 16.20 1.51 6.28
CA ASP A 314 17.00 1.42 7.51
C ASP A 314 17.24 2.76 8.21
N ASN A 315 17.17 3.87 7.50
CA ASN A 315 17.63 5.18 7.96
C ASN A 315 16.53 6.16 8.43
N VAL A 316 15.39 5.65 8.88
CA VAL A 316 14.28 6.46 9.44
C VAL A 316 14.56 6.91 10.88
N GLY A 317 15.40 6.20 11.58
CA GLY A 317 15.60 6.13 13.04
C GLY A 317 15.45 7.39 13.89
N ASN A 318 15.96 8.54 13.44
CA ASN A 318 15.92 9.79 14.23
C ASN A 318 14.65 10.63 14.01
N LEU A 319 13.75 10.19 13.12
CA LEU A 319 12.52 10.88 12.75
C LEU A 319 11.29 10.31 13.46
N VAL A 320 11.47 9.26 14.25
CA VAL A 320 10.41 8.56 15.02
C VAL A 320 10.85 8.38 16.46
N THR A 321 9.89 8.24 17.37
CA THR A 321 10.19 8.05 18.81
C THR A 321 10.75 6.65 19.11
N PRO A 322 11.41 6.44 20.26
CA PRO A 322 11.82 5.09 20.70
C PRO A 322 10.66 4.09 20.73
N GLU A 323 9.49 4.53 21.19
CA GLU A 323 8.28 3.71 21.25
C GLU A 323 7.79 3.33 19.85
N GLU A 324 7.78 4.28 18.91
CA GLU A 324 7.42 4.03 17.51
C GLU A 324 8.42 3.06 16.86
N LYS A 325 9.73 3.18 17.16
CA LYS A 325 10.75 2.24 16.64
C LYS A 325 10.44 0.80 17.03
N VAL A 326 10.09 0.58 18.30
CA VAL A 326 9.77 -0.76 18.80
C VAL A 326 8.44 -1.24 18.21
N LEU A 327 7.40 -0.43 18.27
CA LEU A 327 6.05 -0.81 17.86
C LEU A 327 5.95 -1.13 16.37
N PHE A 328 6.64 -0.38 15.52
CA PHE A 328 6.60 -0.52 14.06
C PHE A 328 7.87 -1.15 13.49
N HIS A 329 8.70 -1.76 14.36
CA HIS A 329 9.87 -2.54 13.95
C HIS A 329 10.84 -1.79 13.02
N VAL A 330 10.99 -0.48 13.24
CA VAL A 330 11.80 0.40 12.40
C VAL A 330 13.26 -0.06 12.38
N GLY A 331 13.77 -0.38 11.19
CA GLY A 331 15.12 -0.90 10.99
C GLY A 331 15.34 -2.35 11.41
N ASN A 332 14.33 -3.04 11.94
CA ASN A 332 14.44 -4.43 12.38
C ASN A 332 14.18 -5.42 11.24
N ASN A 333 15.23 -5.72 10.47
CA ASN A 333 15.14 -6.65 9.34
C ASN A 333 14.68 -8.07 9.74
N ASP A 334 15.04 -8.54 10.94
CA ASP A 334 14.76 -9.91 11.35
C ASP A 334 13.31 -10.12 11.77
N TYR A 335 12.63 -9.08 12.24
CA TYR A 335 11.21 -9.14 12.53
C TYR A 335 10.39 -9.64 11.32
N PHE A 336 10.68 -9.13 10.13
CA PHE A 336 9.92 -9.48 8.93
C PHE A 336 10.07 -10.95 8.49
N LYS A 337 11.08 -11.66 9.01
CA LYS A 337 11.24 -13.10 8.84
C LYS A 337 10.32 -13.93 9.75
N THR A 338 9.76 -13.30 10.78
CA THR A 338 8.95 -13.98 11.82
C THR A 338 7.45 -13.85 11.63
N VAL A 339 7.01 -13.18 10.56
CA VAL A 339 5.59 -12.99 10.23
C VAL A 339 5.20 -13.69 8.92
N ALA A 340 3.94 -14.11 8.83
CA ALA A 340 3.41 -14.73 7.61
C ALA A 340 3.14 -13.66 6.55
N ILE A 341 4.14 -13.34 5.73
CA ILE A 341 3.95 -12.41 4.60
C ILE A 341 2.98 -13.02 3.60
N TRP A 342 2.02 -12.21 3.15
CA TRP A 342 1.01 -12.62 2.19
C TRP A 342 1.66 -13.13 0.89
N ARG A 343 1.16 -14.27 0.43
CA ARG A 343 1.64 -14.97 -0.78
C ARG A 343 0.50 -15.20 -1.75
N VAL A 344 0.85 -15.34 -3.01
CA VAL A 344 -0.08 -15.78 -4.05
C VAL A 344 -0.66 -17.14 -3.65
N MET A 345 -1.98 -17.27 -3.70
CA MET A 345 -2.70 -18.51 -3.46
C MET A 345 -3.17 -19.13 -4.79
N SER A 346 -3.39 -20.44 -4.79
CA SER A 346 -4.03 -21.11 -5.91
C SER A 346 -5.50 -20.71 -6.05
N GLU A 347 -6.06 -20.80 -7.27
CA GLU A 347 -7.51 -20.58 -7.49
C GLU A 347 -8.38 -21.47 -6.60
N LYS A 348 -7.95 -22.74 -6.38
CA LYS A 348 -8.60 -23.67 -5.46
C LYS A 348 -8.70 -23.11 -4.05
N THR A 349 -7.59 -22.54 -3.54
CA THR A 349 -7.55 -21.97 -2.19
C THR A 349 -8.40 -20.69 -2.11
N GLU A 350 -8.30 -19.79 -3.07
CA GLU A 350 -9.10 -18.56 -3.11
C GLU A 350 -10.60 -18.87 -3.16
N LYS A 351 -11.00 -19.81 -4.02
CA LYS A 351 -12.39 -20.26 -4.14
C LYS A 351 -12.89 -20.86 -2.81
N ALA A 352 -12.12 -21.77 -2.22
CA ALA A 352 -12.49 -22.39 -0.95
C ALA A 352 -12.63 -21.37 0.18
N PHE A 353 -11.74 -20.39 0.26
CA PHE A 353 -11.83 -19.31 1.26
C PHE A 353 -13.04 -18.41 1.02
N GLY A 354 -13.35 -18.09 -0.23
CA GLY A 354 -14.58 -17.37 -0.58
C GLY A 354 -15.84 -18.11 -0.13
N GLU A 355 -15.91 -19.43 -0.40
CA GLU A 355 -17.05 -20.27 0.03
C GLU A 355 -17.18 -20.31 1.56
N MET A 356 -16.06 -20.49 2.27
CA MET A 356 -16.05 -20.49 3.74
C MET A 356 -16.55 -19.17 4.32
N TRP A 357 -16.15 -18.05 3.71
CA TRP A 357 -16.56 -16.73 4.12
C TRP A 357 -18.05 -16.47 3.88
N GLU A 358 -18.55 -16.82 2.68
CA GLU A 358 -19.97 -16.67 2.35
C GLU A 358 -20.87 -17.56 3.25
N GLU A 359 -20.41 -18.78 3.60
CA GLU A 359 -21.10 -19.64 4.55
C GLU A 359 -21.21 -18.97 5.93
N ALA A 360 -20.10 -18.40 6.44
CA ALA A 360 -20.10 -17.73 7.73
C ALA A 360 -21.00 -16.47 7.73
N LYS A 361 -21.01 -15.67 6.66
CA LYS A 361 -21.89 -14.50 6.54
C LYS A 361 -23.37 -14.82 6.52
N LYS A 362 -23.78 -15.95 5.93
CA LYS A 362 -25.19 -16.39 5.94
C LYS A 362 -25.73 -16.60 7.36
N LEU A 363 -24.88 -17.06 8.28
CA LEU A 363 -25.26 -17.28 9.68
C LEU A 363 -25.36 -15.99 10.51
N ARG A 364 -24.77 -14.91 10.05
CA ARG A 364 -24.87 -13.58 10.69
C ARG A 364 -26.23 -12.91 10.40
N LYS A 365 -26.83 -13.20 9.25
CA LYS A 365 -28.13 -12.63 8.82
C LYS A 365 -29.34 -13.29 9.47
N LYS A 366 -29.13 -14.39 10.19
CA LYS A 366 -30.17 -15.10 10.98
C LYS A 366 -30.05 -14.71 12.44
#